data_43c2dac06d20856c14778e0314024621
#
_entry.id   43c2dac06d20856c14778e0314024621
#
_cell.length_a   1.000
_cell.length_b   1.000
_cell.length_c   1.000
_cell.angle_alpha   90.00
_cell.angle_beta   90.00
_cell.angle_gamma   90.00
#
_symmetry.space_group_name_H-M   'P 1'
#
loop_
_entity.id
_entity.type
_entity.pdbx_description
1 polymer ?
#
loop_
_entity_poly.entity_id
_entity_poly.type
_entity_poly.pdbx_seq_one_letter_code
_entity_poly.pdbx_strand_id
1 'polypeptide(L)'
;MRRFHTFFFVFFLVCGFALPLGSTAAQEDFFSELVTVSDRSDAELARAAQLGLSRLFVRVSGNEAIVVEPAFETAVRAAQEHVLLYSYRDVDDALVVFFEFDDAFVRGLFRDESVPYWEQRRPPVVAWVALDEPFSRRFAARSDDAELLTPAIALFEARGLELRFPLLDLTDAAAVPVSTIWSRDFDRVRAASRRYGSEYSLIGRWIELSDGSRLVDWYFVGPEKQSHLQLRQSDVNSLWSAGVDLATDKMRDSLAVTLQQFDTSSAIA
;
A
#
# COMPACT_ATOMS: atom_id res chain seq x y z
N MET A 1 68.51 -41.79 -35.17
CA MET A 1 67.96 -40.41 -35.14
C MET A 1 66.46 -40.44 -35.17
N ARG A 2 65.81 -40.30 -34.02
CA ARG A 2 64.33 -40.33 -33.87
C ARG A 2 63.86 -38.91 -33.55
N ARG A 3 63.09 -38.30 -34.42
CA ARG A 3 62.47 -36.98 -34.21
C ARG A 3 61.20 -37.16 -33.49
N PHE A 4 61.05 -36.60 -32.26
CA PHE A 4 59.85 -36.47 -31.50
C PHE A 4 59.09 -35.21 -31.98
N HIS A 5 57.85 -35.35 -32.43
CA HIS A 5 56.97 -34.27 -32.70
C HIS A 5 56.03 -34.07 -31.46
N THR A 6 56.26 -32.98 -30.80
CA THR A 6 55.37 -32.54 -29.66
C THR A 6 54.17 -31.87 -30.25
N PHE A 7 53.00 -32.49 -30.03
CA PHE A 7 51.72 -31.94 -30.40
C PHE A 7 51.24 -31.04 -29.23
N PHE A 8 51.12 -29.73 -29.47
CA PHE A 8 50.61 -28.74 -28.49
C PHE A 8 49.07 -28.66 -28.63
N PHE A 9 48.34 -29.21 -27.64
CA PHE A 9 46.88 -29.16 -27.59
C PHE A 9 46.48 -27.84 -26.88
N VAL A 10 46.02 -26.87 -27.66
CA VAL A 10 45.45 -25.61 -27.10
C VAL A 10 44.02 -25.88 -26.71
N PHE A 11 43.79 -25.94 -25.38
CA PHE A 11 42.44 -26.07 -24.80
C PHE A 11 41.81 -24.68 -24.74
N PHE A 12 40.86 -24.40 -25.63
CA PHE A 12 40.09 -23.16 -25.63
C PHE A 12 38.98 -23.28 -24.55
N LEU A 13 39.23 -22.66 -23.40
CA LEU A 13 38.24 -22.58 -22.32
C LEU A 13 37.19 -21.53 -22.70
N VAL A 14 36.04 -21.96 -23.26
CA VAL A 14 34.88 -21.08 -23.48
C VAL A 14 34.23 -20.84 -22.14
N CYS A 15 34.57 -19.71 -21.51
CA CYS A 15 33.91 -19.21 -20.33
C CYS A 15 32.55 -18.67 -20.76
N GLY A 16 31.49 -19.51 -20.65
CA GLY A 16 30.11 -19.12 -20.86
C GLY A 16 29.70 -18.12 -19.80
N PHE A 17 29.66 -16.84 -20.16
CA PHE A 17 29.07 -15.79 -19.33
C PHE A 17 27.54 -16.00 -19.35
N ALA A 18 27.02 -16.75 -18.38
CA ALA A 18 25.59 -16.79 -18.08
C ALA A 18 25.20 -15.43 -17.49
N LEU A 19 24.70 -14.55 -18.35
CA LEU A 19 23.99 -13.35 -17.88
C LEU A 19 22.76 -13.81 -17.08
N PRO A 20 22.59 -13.36 -15.82
CA PRO A 20 21.33 -13.59 -15.14
C PRO A 20 20.23 -12.87 -15.95
N LEU A 21 19.30 -13.63 -16.50
CA LEU A 21 18.00 -13.10 -16.93
C LEU A 21 17.32 -12.57 -15.66
N GLY A 22 17.61 -11.32 -15.32
CA GLY A 22 16.83 -10.60 -14.33
C GLY A 22 15.39 -10.59 -14.83
N SER A 23 14.51 -11.30 -14.14
CA SER A 23 13.08 -11.03 -14.25
C SER A 23 12.92 -9.54 -13.88
N THR A 24 12.78 -8.70 -14.89
CA THR A 24 12.14 -7.41 -14.72
C THR A 24 10.70 -7.77 -14.36
N ALA A 25 10.41 -7.86 -13.05
CA ALA A 25 9.05 -7.65 -12.58
C ALA A 25 8.66 -6.31 -13.23
N ALA A 26 7.73 -6.36 -14.18
CA ALA A 26 7.17 -5.16 -14.76
C ALA A 26 6.66 -4.36 -13.56
N GLN A 27 7.25 -3.20 -13.33
CA GLN A 27 6.80 -2.27 -12.31
C GLN A 27 5.38 -1.92 -12.75
N GLU A 28 4.38 -2.44 -12.02
CA GLU A 28 2.98 -2.14 -12.33
C GLU A 28 2.88 -0.61 -12.39
N ASP A 29 2.39 -0.11 -13.51
CA ASP A 29 2.26 1.33 -13.68
C ASP A 29 1.28 1.85 -12.62
N PHE A 30 1.59 2.97 -12.01
CA PHE A 30 0.75 3.61 -10.99
C PHE A 30 -0.68 3.86 -11.49
N PHE A 31 -0.86 4.00 -12.79
CA PHE A 31 -2.16 4.22 -13.45
C PHE A 31 -2.78 2.93 -14.00
N SER A 32 -2.34 1.78 -13.55
CA SER A 32 -2.92 0.50 -13.94
C SER A 32 -3.71 -0.16 -12.81
N GLU A 33 -4.70 -1.00 -13.18
CA GLU A 33 -5.53 -1.78 -12.27
C GLU A 33 -5.77 -3.18 -12.80
N LEU A 34 -5.87 -4.14 -11.87
CA LEU A 34 -6.32 -5.51 -12.13
C LEU A 34 -7.71 -5.69 -11.51
N VAL A 35 -8.67 -6.08 -12.32
CA VAL A 35 -10.05 -6.28 -11.87
C VAL A 35 -10.53 -7.67 -12.24
N THR A 36 -10.99 -8.43 -11.25
CA THR A 36 -11.61 -9.75 -11.48
C THR A 36 -12.94 -9.57 -12.21
N VAL A 37 -13.17 -10.42 -13.22
CA VAL A 37 -14.38 -10.42 -14.05
C VAL A 37 -14.95 -11.82 -14.14
N SER A 38 -16.27 -11.90 -14.33
CA SER A 38 -16.97 -13.19 -14.47
C SER A 38 -16.86 -13.79 -15.87
N ASP A 39 -16.79 -12.92 -16.88
CA ASP A 39 -16.71 -13.29 -18.28
C ASP A 39 -16.06 -12.18 -19.13
N ARG A 40 -16.05 -12.35 -20.45
CA ARG A 40 -15.47 -11.39 -21.41
C ARG A 40 -16.53 -10.57 -22.15
N SER A 41 -17.72 -10.40 -21.58
CA SER A 41 -18.78 -9.57 -22.18
C SER A 41 -18.44 -8.08 -22.09
N ASP A 42 -18.99 -7.30 -23.04
CA ASP A 42 -18.82 -5.84 -23.03
C ASP A 42 -19.40 -5.18 -21.77
N ALA A 43 -20.48 -5.75 -21.24
CA ALA A 43 -21.09 -5.27 -19.99
C ALA A 43 -20.17 -5.47 -18.79
N GLU A 44 -19.52 -6.63 -18.70
CA GLU A 44 -18.58 -6.95 -17.64
C GLU A 44 -17.29 -6.14 -17.78
N LEU A 45 -16.81 -5.94 -19.01
CA LEU A 45 -15.68 -5.06 -19.30
C LEU A 45 -15.95 -3.61 -18.87
N ALA A 46 -17.16 -3.09 -19.16
CA ALA A 46 -17.56 -1.74 -18.75
C ALA A 46 -17.61 -1.61 -17.22
N ARG A 47 -18.23 -2.59 -16.54
CA ARG A 47 -18.28 -2.64 -15.07
C ARG A 47 -16.87 -2.68 -14.47
N ALA A 48 -16.00 -3.50 -15.04
CA ALA A 48 -14.63 -3.65 -14.57
C ALA A 48 -13.81 -2.35 -14.76
N ALA A 49 -13.98 -1.65 -15.89
CA ALA A 49 -13.33 -0.36 -16.12
C ALA A 49 -13.78 0.70 -15.11
N GLN A 50 -15.09 0.75 -14.79
CA GLN A 50 -15.63 1.65 -13.76
C GLN A 50 -15.03 1.36 -12.39
N LEU A 51 -14.97 0.08 -12.01
CA LEU A 51 -14.36 -0.33 -10.74
C LEU A 51 -12.86 -0.01 -10.70
N GLY A 52 -12.14 -0.27 -11.80
CA GLY A 52 -10.72 0.03 -11.92
C GLY A 52 -10.44 1.53 -11.77
N LEU A 53 -11.17 2.39 -12.50
CA LEU A 53 -10.98 3.83 -12.41
C LEU A 53 -11.36 4.37 -11.02
N SER A 54 -12.41 3.82 -10.39
CA SER A 54 -12.77 4.17 -9.01
C SER A 54 -11.63 3.87 -8.04
N ARG A 55 -11.04 2.67 -8.13
CA ARG A 55 -9.89 2.26 -7.29
C ARG A 55 -8.68 3.16 -7.52
N LEU A 56 -8.41 3.49 -8.78
CA LEU A 56 -7.33 4.41 -9.13
C LEU A 56 -7.53 5.79 -8.49
N PHE A 57 -8.74 6.36 -8.55
CA PHE A 57 -9.04 7.64 -7.92
C PHE A 57 -8.85 7.60 -6.40
N VAL A 58 -9.33 6.54 -5.74
CA VAL A 58 -9.10 6.33 -4.30
C VAL A 58 -7.60 6.22 -4.00
N ARG A 59 -6.86 5.45 -4.78
CA ARG A 59 -5.41 5.31 -4.62
C ARG A 59 -4.69 6.65 -4.80
N VAL A 60 -5.03 7.42 -5.82
CA VAL A 60 -4.40 8.72 -6.13
C VAL A 60 -4.74 9.79 -5.09
N SER A 61 -5.98 9.85 -4.63
CA SER A 61 -6.42 10.83 -3.62
C SER A 61 -6.11 10.42 -2.18
N GLY A 62 -6.01 9.10 -1.91
CA GLY A 62 -6.04 8.55 -0.56
C GLY A 62 -7.41 8.69 0.14
N ASN A 63 -8.48 9.02 -0.60
CA ASN A 63 -9.79 9.31 -0.04
C ASN A 63 -10.88 8.47 -0.75
N GLU A 64 -11.61 7.63 0.01
CA GLU A 64 -12.71 6.83 -0.57
C GLU A 64 -13.88 7.68 -1.05
N ALA A 65 -14.13 8.82 -0.41
CA ALA A 65 -15.23 9.69 -0.78
C ALA A 65 -15.04 10.38 -2.13
N ILE A 66 -13.84 10.33 -2.73
CA ILE A 66 -13.56 10.96 -4.03
C ILE A 66 -14.49 10.48 -5.13
N VAL A 67 -14.89 9.22 -5.11
CA VAL A 67 -15.68 8.59 -6.17
C VAL A 67 -17.14 9.05 -6.22
N VAL A 68 -17.62 9.72 -5.17
CA VAL A 68 -18.97 10.32 -5.12
C VAL A 68 -18.97 11.82 -5.40
N GLU A 69 -17.80 12.43 -5.57
CA GLU A 69 -17.69 13.80 -6.05
C GLU A 69 -18.18 13.89 -7.50
N PRO A 70 -19.00 14.89 -7.89
CA PRO A 70 -19.71 14.88 -9.17
C PRO A 70 -18.84 14.71 -10.42
N ALA A 71 -17.66 15.35 -10.47
CA ALA A 71 -16.75 15.25 -11.59
C ALA A 71 -16.13 13.83 -11.70
N PHE A 72 -15.73 13.26 -10.56
CA PHE A 72 -15.14 11.92 -10.49
C PHE A 72 -16.19 10.83 -10.75
N GLU A 73 -17.41 10.98 -10.21
CA GLU A 73 -18.52 10.09 -10.52
C GLU A 73 -18.85 10.07 -12.02
N THR A 74 -18.81 11.24 -12.67
CA THR A 74 -19.03 11.35 -14.11
C THR A 74 -17.92 10.64 -14.88
N ALA A 75 -16.66 10.83 -14.51
CA ALA A 75 -15.52 10.16 -15.10
C ALA A 75 -15.61 8.63 -14.93
N VAL A 76 -16.00 8.15 -13.74
CA VAL A 76 -16.21 6.72 -13.50
C VAL A 76 -17.29 6.14 -14.41
N ARG A 77 -18.41 6.83 -14.61
CA ARG A 77 -19.46 6.37 -15.55
C ARG A 77 -18.95 6.24 -16.98
N ALA A 78 -18.00 7.09 -17.38
CA ALA A 78 -17.38 7.11 -18.71
C ALA A 78 -16.02 6.39 -18.72
N ALA A 79 -15.73 5.52 -17.76
CA ALA A 79 -14.38 4.96 -17.50
C ALA A 79 -13.73 4.32 -18.74
N GLN A 80 -14.51 3.69 -19.62
CA GLN A 80 -13.98 3.08 -20.86
C GLN A 80 -13.33 4.10 -21.81
N GLU A 81 -13.77 5.36 -21.80
CA GLU A 81 -13.21 6.44 -22.62
C GLU A 81 -11.80 6.83 -22.17
N HIS A 82 -11.43 6.47 -20.95
CA HIS A 82 -10.16 6.82 -20.30
C HIS A 82 -9.21 5.62 -20.19
N VAL A 83 -9.53 4.48 -20.82
CA VAL A 83 -8.67 3.31 -20.92
C VAL A 83 -7.77 3.44 -22.14
N LEU A 84 -6.45 3.44 -21.94
CA LEU A 84 -5.47 3.42 -23.04
C LEU A 84 -5.25 2.00 -23.56
N LEU A 85 -5.21 1.03 -22.63
CA LEU A 85 -4.99 -0.38 -22.94
C LEU A 85 -5.76 -1.27 -21.96
N TYR A 86 -6.28 -2.39 -22.45
CA TYR A 86 -6.73 -3.47 -21.58
C TYR A 86 -6.30 -4.84 -22.11
N SER A 87 -6.15 -5.80 -21.17
CA SER A 87 -5.86 -7.19 -21.55
C SER A 87 -6.45 -8.15 -20.52
N TYR A 88 -6.99 -9.27 -21.01
CA TYR A 88 -7.44 -10.36 -20.15
C TYR A 88 -6.27 -11.23 -19.74
N ARG A 89 -6.23 -11.61 -18.47
CA ARG A 89 -5.22 -12.49 -17.86
C ARG A 89 -5.91 -13.52 -16.98
N ASP A 90 -5.28 -14.66 -16.80
CA ASP A 90 -5.67 -15.65 -15.80
C ASP A 90 -4.67 -15.56 -14.64
N VAL A 91 -5.16 -15.25 -13.46
CA VAL A 91 -4.37 -15.11 -12.23
C VAL A 91 -5.05 -15.95 -11.15
N ASP A 92 -4.33 -16.92 -10.58
CA ASP A 92 -4.83 -17.79 -9.50
C ASP A 92 -6.21 -18.40 -9.82
N ASP A 93 -6.36 -18.94 -11.04
CA ASP A 93 -7.60 -19.51 -11.58
C ASP A 93 -8.77 -18.51 -11.73
N ALA A 94 -8.55 -17.22 -11.54
CA ALA A 94 -9.52 -16.17 -11.78
C ALA A 94 -9.26 -15.44 -13.09
N LEU A 95 -10.31 -15.18 -13.86
CA LEU A 95 -10.23 -14.28 -15.01
C LEU A 95 -10.17 -12.84 -14.52
N VAL A 96 -9.12 -12.11 -14.92
CA VAL A 96 -8.94 -10.70 -14.58
C VAL A 96 -8.74 -9.88 -15.84
N VAL A 97 -9.11 -8.60 -15.78
CA VAL A 97 -8.76 -7.60 -16.78
C VAL A 97 -7.72 -6.67 -16.19
N PHE A 98 -6.59 -6.56 -16.88
CA PHE A 98 -5.63 -5.49 -16.66
C PHE A 98 -6.06 -4.27 -17.44
N PHE A 99 -6.10 -3.11 -16.80
CA PHE A 99 -6.35 -1.82 -17.41
C PHE A 99 -5.14 -0.91 -17.21
N GLU A 100 -4.85 -0.13 -18.22
CA GLU A 100 -3.97 1.04 -18.15
C GLU A 100 -4.82 2.28 -18.48
N PHE A 101 -4.92 3.21 -17.54
CA PHE A 101 -5.72 4.43 -17.67
C PHE A 101 -4.86 5.61 -18.12
N ASP A 102 -5.48 6.58 -18.78
CA ASP A 102 -4.85 7.82 -19.23
C ASP A 102 -4.41 8.67 -18.02
N ASP A 103 -3.10 8.71 -17.78
CA ASP A 103 -2.49 9.46 -16.69
C ASP A 103 -2.65 10.98 -16.86
N ALA A 104 -2.65 11.48 -18.11
CA ALA A 104 -2.86 12.89 -18.40
C ALA A 104 -4.29 13.32 -18.06
N PHE A 105 -5.27 12.46 -18.38
CA PHE A 105 -6.66 12.67 -17.98
C PHE A 105 -6.81 12.70 -16.44
N VAL A 106 -6.27 11.69 -15.75
CA VAL A 106 -6.36 11.61 -14.28
C VAL A 106 -5.74 12.85 -13.64
N ARG A 107 -4.52 13.23 -14.03
CA ARG A 107 -3.85 14.44 -13.51
C ARG A 107 -4.62 15.70 -13.83
N GLY A 108 -5.19 15.80 -15.04
CA GLY A 108 -6.03 16.90 -15.46
C GLY A 108 -7.24 17.07 -14.57
N LEU A 109 -7.98 15.97 -14.32
CA LEU A 109 -9.18 16.00 -13.48
C LEU A 109 -8.86 16.44 -12.04
N PHE A 110 -7.80 15.88 -11.41
CA PHE A 110 -7.39 16.28 -10.06
C PHE A 110 -6.98 17.76 -9.97
N ARG A 111 -6.32 18.28 -11.01
CA ARG A 111 -5.94 19.70 -11.10
C ARG A 111 -7.16 20.58 -11.24
N ASP A 112 -8.06 20.25 -12.15
CA ASP A 112 -9.23 21.08 -12.51
C ASP A 112 -10.22 21.17 -11.33
N GLU A 113 -10.37 20.08 -10.59
CA GLU A 113 -11.17 20.03 -9.37
C GLU A 113 -10.42 20.50 -8.11
N SER A 114 -9.14 20.87 -8.23
CA SER A 114 -8.29 21.31 -7.11
C SER A 114 -8.20 20.27 -5.97
N VAL A 115 -8.31 19.00 -6.31
CA VAL A 115 -8.21 17.89 -5.34
C VAL A 115 -6.74 17.56 -5.08
N PRO A 116 -6.36 17.30 -3.82
CA PRO A 116 -5.02 16.86 -3.50
C PRO A 116 -4.64 15.60 -4.29
N TYR A 117 -3.51 15.70 -4.99
CA TYR A 117 -2.90 14.62 -5.75
C TYR A 117 -1.74 14.04 -4.96
N TRP A 118 -1.78 12.74 -4.71
CA TRP A 118 -0.76 12.08 -3.91
C TRP A 118 0.12 11.19 -4.82
N GLU A 119 1.38 11.57 -4.96
CA GLU A 119 2.32 10.87 -5.82
C GLU A 119 2.54 9.41 -5.42
N GLN A 120 3.04 8.63 -6.37
CA GLN A 120 3.30 7.20 -6.21
C GLN A 120 4.26 6.87 -5.05
N ARG A 121 5.29 7.70 -4.83
CA ARG A 121 6.30 7.46 -3.79
C ARG A 121 5.79 7.85 -2.42
N ARG A 122 5.32 6.85 -1.69
CA ARG A 122 4.79 7.00 -0.34
C ARG A 122 5.63 6.18 0.62
N PRO A 123 6.03 6.75 1.77
CA PRO A 123 6.66 5.96 2.82
C PRO A 123 5.69 4.87 3.30
N PRO A 124 6.17 3.66 3.61
CA PRO A 124 5.32 2.64 4.20
C PRO A 124 4.84 3.06 5.60
N VAL A 125 3.75 2.47 6.06
CA VAL A 125 3.27 2.60 7.43
C VAL A 125 3.67 1.35 8.21
N VAL A 126 4.27 1.52 9.40
CA VAL A 126 4.59 0.39 10.27
C VAL A 126 3.50 0.26 11.34
N ALA A 127 2.77 -0.87 11.34
CA ALA A 127 1.71 -1.10 12.30
C ALA A 127 2.20 -1.92 13.50
N TRP A 128 2.15 -1.31 14.69
CA TRP A 128 2.42 -1.94 15.97
C TRP A 128 1.09 -2.18 16.69
N VAL A 129 0.61 -3.41 16.71
CA VAL A 129 -0.68 -3.78 17.32
C VAL A 129 -0.46 -4.50 18.61
N ALA A 130 -0.84 -3.89 19.71
CA ALA A 130 -0.73 -4.48 21.05
C ALA A 130 -2.11 -4.95 21.53
N LEU A 131 -2.17 -6.19 21.98
CA LEU A 131 -3.37 -6.84 22.51
C LEU A 131 -3.33 -6.81 24.04
N ASP A 132 -4.44 -6.39 24.65
CA ASP A 132 -4.68 -6.48 26.10
C ASP A 132 -5.64 -7.64 26.35
N GLU A 133 -5.09 -8.78 26.69
CA GLU A 133 -5.79 -10.02 26.95
C GLU A 133 -5.98 -10.19 28.48
N PRO A 134 -6.90 -11.03 28.96
CA PRO A 134 -7.22 -11.14 30.39
C PRO A 134 -6.02 -11.40 31.31
N PHE A 135 -4.97 -12.05 30.79
CA PHE A 135 -3.82 -12.45 31.61
C PHE A 135 -2.48 -11.98 31.07
N SER A 136 -2.46 -11.32 29.90
CA SER A 136 -1.22 -10.91 29.24
C SER A 136 -1.41 -9.69 28.34
N ARG A 137 -0.29 -9.00 28.12
CA ARG A 137 -0.17 -7.97 27.08
C ARG A 137 0.93 -8.39 26.13
N ARG A 138 0.61 -8.44 24.85
CA ARG A 138 1.55 -8.83 23.80
C ARG A 138 1.33 -8.05 22.53
N PHE A 139 2.27 -8.08 21.63
CA PHE A 139 2.02 -7.66 20.26
C PHE A 139 1.32 -8.76 19.48
N ALA A 140 0.44 -8.36 18.57
CA ALA A 140 -0.13 -9.26 17.57
C ALA A 140 0.96 -9.65 16.57
N ALA A 141 1.12 -10.96 16.37
CA ALA A 141 2.11 -11.53 15.45
C ALA A 141 1.42 -12.14 14.22
N ARG A 142 1.99 -11.95 13.04
CA ARG A 142 1.40 -12.51 11.80
C ARG A 142 1.27 -14.03 11.82
N SER A 143 2.12 -14.73 12.57
CA SER A 143 2.06 -16.19 12.75
C SER A 143 0.83 -16.65 13.52
N ASP A 144 0.42 -15.88 14.52
CA ASP A 144 -0.57 -16.30 15.53
C ASP A 144 -1.91 -15.55 15.35
N ASP A 145 -1.85 -14.32 14.82
CA ASP A 145 -2.99 -13.40 14.72
C ASP A 145 -3.30 -13.03 13.26
N ALA A 146 -3.09 -13.96 12.31
CA ALA A 146 -3.29 -13.70 10.89
C ALA A 146 -4.69 -13.18 10.56
N GLU A 147 -5.74 -13.73 11.17
CA GLU A 147 -7.14 -13.30 10.97
C GLU A 147 -7.36 -11.85 11.40
N LEU A 148 -6.64 -11.41 12.43
CA LEU A 148 -6.69 -10.04 12.91
C LEU A 148 -5.93 -9.07 11.99
N LEU A 149 -4.78 -9.48 11.46
CA LEU A 149 -3.84 -8.60 10.77
C LEU A 149 -3.99 -8.58 9.25
N THR A 150 -4.44 -9.69 8.64
CA THR A 150 -4.54 -9.79 7.16
C THR A 150 -5.48 -8.75 6.54
N PRO A 151 -6.65 -8.43 7.12
CA PRO A 151 -7.54 -7.42 6.54
C PRO A 151 -6.89 -6.04 6.35
N ALA A 152 -5.96 -5.69 7.22
CA ALA A 152 -5.26 -4.41 7.15
C ALA A 152 -4.46 -4.24 5.85
N ILE A 153 -3.86 -5.32 5.35
CA ILE A 153 -3.00 -5.26 4.15
C ILE A 153 -3.81 -4.77 2.96
N ALA A 154 -4.94 -5.42 2.68
CA ALA A 154 -5.81 -5.04 1.56
C ALA A 154 -6.38 -3.62 1.70
N LEU A 155 -6.72 -3.20 2.93
CA LEU A 155 -7.23 -1.86 3.19
C LEU A 155 -6.16 -0.77 2.93
N PHE A 156 -4.91 -1.00 3.33
CA PHE A 156 -3.80 -0.08 3.03
C PHE A 156 -3.46 -0.05 1.54
N GLU A 157 -3.42 -1.21 0.88
CA GLU A 157 -3.20 -1.33 -0.57
C GLU A 157 -4.26 -0.57 -1.36
N ALA A 158 -5.54 -0.69 -0.98
CA ALA A 158 -6.63 0.05 -1.60
C ALA A 158 -6.44 1.59 -1.54
N ARG A 159 -5.74 2.08 -0.51
CA ARG A 159 -5.36 3.51 -0.36
C ARG A 159 -4.00 3.83 -1.01
N GLY A 160 -3.36 2.86 -1.65
CA GLY A 160 -2.04 2.99 -2.24
C GLY A 160 -0.91 3.17 -1.23
N LEU A 161 -1.06 2.62 -0.03
CA LEU A 161 -0.07 2.62 1.03
C LEU A 161 0.48 1.21 1.26
N GLU A 162 1.78 1.12 1.45
CA GLU A 162 2.42 -0.12 1.88
C GLU A 162 2.33 -0.25 3.40
N LEU A 163 1.78 -1.37 3.88
CA LEU A 163 1.74 -1.72 5.29
C LEU A 163 2.86 -2.70 5.63
N ARG A 164 3.62 -2.39 6.68
CA ARG A 164 4.62 -3.29 7.26
C ARG A 164 4.27 -3.61 8.71
N PHE A 165 4.41 -4.87 9.09
CA PHE A 165 4.35 -5.28 10.47
C PHE A 165 5.76 -5.53 11.00
N PRO A 166 6.06 -5.22 12.28
CA PRO A 166 7.33 -5.56 12.89
C PRO A 166 7.51 -7.08 12.94
N LEU A 167 8.76 -7.53 12.88
CA LEU A 167 9.12 -8.97 12.97
C LEU A 167 8.94 -9.51 14.38
N LEU A 168 8.86 -8.62 15.38
CA LEU A 168 8.76 -8.96 16.82
C LEU A 168 9.90 -9.85 17.30
N ASP A 169 11.07 -9.76 16.68
CA ASP A 169 12.28 -10.46 17.08
C ASP A 169 12.91 -9.83 18.35
N LEU A 170 14.04 -10.36 18.78
CA LEU A 170 14.74 -9.87 19.97
C LEU A 170 15.13 -8.38 19.85
N THR A 171 15.40 -7.91 18.64
CA THR A 171 15.73 -6.49 18.39
C THR A 171 14.51 -5.61 18.64
N ASP A 172 13.36 -6.02 18.11
CA ASP A 172 12.09 -5.31 18.33
C ASP A 172 11.67 -5.35 19.79
N ALA A 173 11.77 -6.52 20.43
CA ALA A 173 11.42 -6.70 21.84
C ALA A 173 12.28 -5.82 22.76
N ALA A 174 13.56 -5.65 22.44
CA ALA A 174 14.46 -4.74 23.17
C ALA A 174 14.16 -3.26 22.89
N ALA A 175 13.87 -2.94 21.63
CA ALA A 175 13.57 -1.56 21.21
C ALA A 175 12.19 -1.10 21.72
N VAL A 176 11.16 -1.91 21.58
CA VAL A 176 9.75 -1.58 21.92
C VAL A 176 9.14 -2.71 22.75
N PRO A 177 9.44 -2.80 24.05
CA PRO A 177 8.65 -3.65 24.95
C PRO A 177 7.16 -3.27 24.85
N VAL A 178 6.27 -4.24 24.97
CA VAL A 178 4.81 -3.96 24.83
C VAL A 178 4.32 -2.87 25.78
N SER A 179 4.92 -2.75 26.96
CA SER A 179 4.63 -1.67 27.92
C SER A 179 4.85 -0.25 27.37
N THR A 180 5.69 -0.10 26.35
CA THR A 180 5.93 1.17 25.64
C THR A 180 4.63 1.74 25.04
N ILE A 181 3.71 0.87 24.59
CA ILE A 181 2.43 1.28 24.04
C ILE A 181 1.53 1.88 25.12
N TRP A 182 1.53 1.31 26.33
CA TRP A 182 0.76 1.82 27.45
C TRP A 182 1.34 3.10 28.05
N SER A 183 2.67 3.24 28.08
CA SER A 183 3.34 4.48 28.51
C SER A 183 3.27 5.60 27.48
N ARG A 184 2.79 5.31 26.26
CA ARG A 184 2.72 6.25 25.12
C ARG A 184 4.06 6.88 24.75
N ASP A 185 5.16 6.11 24.92
CA ASP A 185 6.48 6.51 24.45
C ASP A 185 6.58 6.28 22.92
N PHE A 186 5.84 7.08 22.17
CA PHE A 186 5.70 6.93 20.72
C PHE A 186 6.94 7.36 19.95
N ASP A 187 7.79 8.20 20.50
CA ASP A 187 9.09 8.50 19.90
C ASP A 187 9.98 7.26 19.82
N ARG A 188 9.91 6.43 20.83
CA ARG A 188 10.60 5.14 20.85
C ARG A 188 10.05 4.19 19.78
N VAL A 189 8.73 4.11 19.61
CA VAL A 189 8.08 3.31 18.56
C VAL A 189 8.48 3.80 17.17
N ARG A 190 8.44 5.12 16.94
CA ARG A 190 8.87 5.73 15.68
C ARG A 190 10.34 5.46 15.38
N ALA A 191 11.21 5.56 16.37
CA ALA A 191 12.63 5.25 16.20
C ALA A 191 12.86 3.78 15.78
N ALA A 192 12.12 2.83 16.38
CA ALA A 192 12.16 1.42 16.01
C ALA A 192 11.61 1.17 14.59
N SER A 193 10.58 1.92 14.18
CA SER A 193 9.97 1.80 12.85
C SER A 193 10.92 2.17 11.71
N ARG A 194 11.99 2.95 11.97
CA ARG A 194 13.04 3.22 10.97
C ARG A 194 13.73 1.97 10.45
N ARG A 195 13.80 0.91 11.26
CA ARG A 195 14.29 -0.40 10.82
C ARG A 195 13.50 -0.96 9.63
N TYR A 196 12.25 -0.60 9.54
CA TYR A 196 11.32 -0.99 8.49
C TYR A 196 11.21 0.06 7.37
N GLY A 197 12.14 1.02 7.32
CA GLY A 197 12.22 2.04 6.28
C GLY A 197 11.17 3.14 6.39
N SER A 198 10.61 3.37 7.59
CA SER A 198 9.59 4.40 7.79
C SER A 198 9.72 5.13 9.12
N GLU A 199 9.28 6.38 9.11
CA GLU A 199 9.02 7.18 10.33
C GLU A 199 7.52 7.34 10.61
N TYR A 200 6.67 6.67 9.81
CA TYR A 200 5.21 6.67 9.98
C TYR A 200 4.79 5.37 10.66
N SER A 201 4.14 5.50 11.80
CA SER A 201 3.68 4.35 12.59
C SER A 201 2.19 4.47 12.87
N LEU A 202 1.47 3.38 12.67
CA LEU A 202 0.11 3.20 13.18
C LEU A 202 0.19 2.26 14.39
N ILE A 203 -0.19 2.76 15.55
CA ILE A 203 -0.08 2.05 16.81
C ILE A 203 -1.49 1.71 17.28
N GLY A 204 -1.81 0.43 17.37
CA GLY A 204 -3.09 -0.07 17.86
C GLY A 204 -2.96 -0.63 19.26
N ARG A 205 -3.84 -0.18 20.17
CA ARG A 205 -4.05 -0.83 21.45
C ARG A 205 -5.44 -1.43 21.46
N TRP A 206 -5.51 -2.75 21.43
CA TRP A 206 -6.75 -3.50 21.29
C TRP A 206 -7.08 -4.22 22.58
N ILE A 207 -8.27 -3.98 23.08
CA ILE A 207 -8.79 -4.53 24.35
C ILE A 207 -10.04 -5.32 24.03
N GLU A 208 -10.04 -6.60 24.31
CA GLU A 208 -11.23 -7.44 24.19
C GLU A 208 -12.14 -7.24 25.40
N LEU A 209 -13.42 -6.95 25.15
CA LEU A 209 -14.41 -6.73 26.18
C LEU A 209 -15.25 -7.98 26.40
N SER A 210 -15.87 -8.08 27.58
CA SER A 210 -16.65 -9.25 28.01
C SER A 210 -17.88 -9.56 27.14
N ASP A 211 -18.33 -8.62 26.33
CA ASP A 211 -19.43 -8.78 25.39
C ASP A 211 -18.99 -9.18 23.96
N GLY A 212 -17.70 -9.48 23.79
CA GLY A 212 -17.11 -9.87 22.52
C GLY A 212 -16.81 -8.70 21.57
N SER A 213 -17.11 -7.46 21.98
CA SER A 213 -16.67 -6.27 21.25
C SER A 213 -15.21 -5.94 21.60
N ARG A 214 -14.57 -5.15 20.75
CA ARG A 214 -13.21 -4.66 20.98
C ARG A 214 -13.21 -3.15 21.11
N LEU A 215 -12.50 -2.65 22.12
CA LEU A 215 -12.16 -1.24 22.26
C LEU A 215 -10.76 -1.06 21.69
N VAL A 216 -10.63 -0.17 20.72
CA VAL A 216 -9.34 0.09 20.06
C VAL A 216 -8.99 1.56 20.19
N ASP A 217 -7.77 1.82 20.65
CA ASP A 217 -7.11 3.11 20.52
C ASP A 217 -6.12 3.03 19.35
N TRP A 218 -6.34 3.81 18.32
CA TRP A 218 -5.40 4.05 17.26
C TRP A 218 -4.61 5.32 17.50
N TYR A 219 -3.30 5.23 17.39
CA TYR A 219 -2.42 6.40 17.36
C TYR A 219 -1.63 6.38 16.05
N PHE A 220 -1.77 7.44 15.28
CA PHE A 220 -0.89 7.69 14.15
C PHE A 220 0.25 8.59 14.61
N VAL A 221 1.48 8.19 14.31
CA VAL A 221 2.70 8.90 14.70
C VAL A 221 3.55 9.11 13.45
N GLY A 222 3.69 10.35 13.04
CA GLY A 222 4.57 10.80 11.96
C GLY A 222 5.70 11.68 12.48
N PRO A 223 6.56 12.19 11.57
CA PRO A 223 7.68 13.07 11.95
C PRO A 223 7.28 14.32 12.72
N GLU A 224 6.15 14.93 12.33
CA GLU A 224 5.72 16.23 12.87
C GLU A 224 4.43 16.17 13.67
N LYS A 225 3.59 15.15 13.44
CA LYS A 225 2.23 15.09 13.96
C LYS A 225 1.92 13.74 14.59
N GLN A 226 1.16 13.81 15.66
CA GLN A 226 0.51 12.67 16.29
C GLN A 226 -1.00 12.88 16.25
N SER A 227 -1.74 11.81 16.06
CA SER A 227 -3.20 11.82 16.07
C SER A 227 -3.71 10.58 16.79
N HIS A 228 -4.89 10.69 17.37
CA HIS A 228 -5.51 9.63 18.15
C HIS A 228 -6.98 9.48 17.78
N LEU A 229 -7.42 8.24 17.72
CA LEU A 229 -8.81 7.85 17.52
C LEU A 229 -9.13 6.68 18.43
N GLN A 230 -10.22 6.73 19.17
CA GLN A 230 -10.74 5.61 19.94
C GLN A 230 -12.10 5.19 19.38
N LEU A 231 -12.29 3.89 19.23
CA LEU A 231 -13.55 3.34 18.77
C LEU A 231 -13.82 1.97 19.40
N ARG A 232 -15.10 1.58 19.42
CA ARG A 232 -15.54 0.27 19.87
C ARG A 232 -16.38 -0.38 18.78
N GLN A 233 -15.98 -1.57 18.34
CA GLN A 233 -16.63 -2.36 17.31
C GLN A 233 -16.41 -3.86 17.56
N SER A 234 -17.27 -4.70 17.00
CA SER A 234 -17.08 -6.15 16.97
C SER A 234 -16.40 -6.61 15.68
N ASP A 235 -16.62 -5.90 14.58
CA ASP A 235 -16.07 -6.22 13.27
C ASP A 235 -14.63 -5.73 13.12
N VAL A 236 -13.73 -6.66 12.80
CA VAL A 236 -12.29 -6.39 12.63
C VAL A 236 -12.02 -5.47 11.44
N ASN A 237 -12.76 -5.64 10.33
CA ASN A 237 -12.57 -4.79 9.16
C ASN A 237 -12.90 -3.33 9.47
N SER A 238 -14.00 -3.07 10.18
CA SER A 238 -14.38 -1.72 10.61
C SER A 238 -13.35 -1.09 11.54
N LEU A 239 -12.74 -1.89 12.43
CA LEU A 239 -11.67 -1.43 13.32
C LEU A 239 -10.44 -1.01 12.54
N TRP A 240 -10.03 -1.81 11.54
CA TRP A 240 -8.90 -1.49 10.69
C TRP A 240 -9.19 -0.34 9.74
N SER A 241 -10.39 -0.29 9.14
CA SER A 241 -10.78 0.82 8.25
C SER A 241 -10.58 2.17 8.93
N ALA A 242 -11.03 2.31 10.18
CA ALA A 242 -10.85 3.54 10.95
C ALA A 242 -9.35 3.87 11.19
N GLY A 243 -8.50 2.87 11.45
CA GLY A 243 -7.05 3.06 11.60
C GLY A 243 -6.36 3.45 10.28
N VAL A 244 -6.79 2.83 9.19
CA VAL A 244 -6.30 3.14 7.82
C VAL A 244 -6.68 4.56 7.44
N ASP A 245 -7.94 4.96 7.66
CA ASP A 245 -8.41 6.32 7.40
C ASP A 245 -7.60 7.35 8.19
N LEU A 246 -7.40 7.09 9.49
CA LEU A 246 -6.57 7.96 10.32
C LEU A 246 -5.16 8.12 9.75
N ALA A 247 -4.50 7.01 9.39
CA ALA A 247 -3.13 7.04 8.85
C ALA A 247 -3.10 7.75 7.49
N THR A 248 -4.01 7.38 6.59
CA THR A 248 -4.07 7.92 5.23
C THR A 248 -4.35 9.41 5.22
N ASP A 249 -5.33 9.89 6.00
CA ASP A 249 -5.66 11.31 6.10
C ASP A 249 -4.48 12.13 6.60
N LYS A 250 -3.80 11.66 7.65
CA LYS A 250 -2.66 12.40 8.22
C LYS A 250 -1.43 12.41 7.32
N MET A 251 -1.19 11.32 6.60
CA MET A 251 -0.12 11.27 5.59
C MET A 251 -0.47 12.12 4.38
N ARG A 252 -1.71 12.05 3.88
CA ARG A 252 -2.18 12.90 2.78
C ARG A 252 -2.02 14.38 3.12
N ASP A 253 -2.49 14.82 4.29
CA ASP A 253 -2.38 16.20 4.75
C ASP A 253 -0.93 16.71 4.83
N SER A 254 0.04 15.81 4.90
CA SER A 254 1.47 16.14 5.01
C SER A 254 2.23 15.97 3.70
N LEU A 255 1.79 15.07 2.81
CA LEU A 255 2.56 14.63 1.65
C LEU A 255 1.87 14.87 0.31
N ALA A 256 0.53 14.98 0.28
CA ALA A 256 -0.18 15.25 -0.97
C ALA A 256 -0.03 16.72 -1.37
N VAL A 257 -0.04 16.96 -2.66
CA VAL A 257 0.13 18.30 -3.25
C VAL A 257 -1.06 18.65 -4.13
N THR A 258 -1.39 19.93 -4.22
CA THR A 258 -2.35 20.41 -5.20
C THR A 258 -1.62 20.75 -6.49
N LEU A 259 -1.96 20.10 -7.61
CA LEU A 259 -1.22 20.22 -8.88
C LEU A 259 -1.15 21.64 -9.43
N GLN A 260 -2.09 22.52 -9.07
CA GLN A 260 -2.03 23.95 -9.44
C GLN A 260 -0.79 24.67 -8.91
N GLN A 261 -0.18 24.20 -7.84
CA GLN A 261 1.03 24.82 -7.24
C GLN A 261 2.30 24.59 -8.07
N PHE A 262 2.31 23.59 -8.95
CA PHE A 262 3.46 23.30 -9.80
C PHE A 262 3.52 24.14 -11.07
N ASP A 263 2.37 24.57 -11.62
CA ASP A 263 2.32 25.36 -12.86
C ASP A 263 2.81 26.81 -12.69
N THR A 264 2.75 27.35 -11.46
CA THR A 264 3.23 28.72 -11.18
C THR A 264 4.74 28.83 -10.97
N SER A 265 5.44 27.75 -10.64
CA SER A 265 6.91 27.78 -10.45
C SER A 265 7.69 27.48 -11.75
N SER A 266 7.07 26.92 -12.77
CA SER A 266 7.69 26.65 -14.07
C SER A 266 7.61 27.84 -15.05
N ALA A 267 6.91 28.92 -14.70
CA ALA A 267 6.76 30.11 -15.52
C ALA A 267 7.83 31.20 -15.25
N ILE A 268 8.82 30.91 -14.40
CA ILE A 268 9.94 31.82 -14.10
C ILE A 268 11.25 31.04 -14.37
N ALA A 269 11.52 30.79 -15.64
CA ALA A 269 12.84 30.40 -16.13
C ALA A 269 13.09 31.05 -17.49
#